data_3647648b650b60c2bbdcba8e3bdae853
#
_entry.id   3647648b650b60c2bbdcba8e3bdae853
#
_cell.length_a   1.000
_cell.length_b   1.000
_cell.length_c   1.000
_cell.angle_alpha   90.00
_cell.angle_beta   90.00
_cell.angle_gamma   90.00
#
_symmetry.space_group_name_H-M   'P 1'
#
loop_
_entity.id
_entity.type
_entity.pdbx_description
1 polymer ?
#
loop_
_entity_poly.entity_id
_entity_poly.type
_entity_poly.pdbx_seq_one_letter_code
_entity_poly.pdbx_strand_id
1 'polypeptide(L)'
;LILFMANAIIEKAKERFEQSHSSLAREFASIRAGRANASLLDRIQVEYYGAMTPLNQLASITVPEARVLLISPFDKGSIADIERAINESDLGINPANDGSVVRLVIPALTEETRKELAKEVKKVGENAKIAIRNIRRDAMDEAKKQEKEKEITEDQLKTLEKDIQKATDDAVKKIDSMTAEKEKELLTV
;
A
#
# COMPACT_ATOMS: atom_id res chain seq x y z
N LEU A 1 -24.94 -19.66 -21.87
CA LEU A 1 -25.22 -19.54 -20.41
C LEU A 1 -24.11 -20.18 -19.59
N ILE A 2 -23.76 -21.44 -19.88
CA ILE A 2 -22.76 -22.24 -19.13
C ILE A 2 -21.37 -21.62 -19.16
N LEU A 3 -20.90 -21.13 -20.32
CA LEU A 3 -19.60 -20.45 -20.46
C LEU A 3 -19.57 -19.13 -19.67
N PHE A 4 -20.71 -18.47 -19.56
CA PHE A 4 -20.85 -17.22 -18.82
C PHE A 4 -20.72 -17.44 -17.30
N MET A 5 -21.27 -18.54 -16.78
CA MET A 5 -21.20 -18.88 -15.35
C MET A 5 -19.78 -19.27 -14.92
N ALA A 6 -19.09 -20.08 -15.72
CA ALA A 6 -17.68 -20.43 -15.47
C ALA A 6 -16.78 -19.20 -15.49
N ASN A 7 -16.98 -18.29 -16.44
CA ASN A 7 -16.24 -17.04 -16.51
C ASN A 7 -16.50 -16.12 -15.30
N ALA A 8 -17.73 -16.11 -14.78
CA ALA A 8 -18.09 -15.31 -13.62
C ALA A 8 -17.30 -15.70 -12.35
N ILE A 9 -17.03 -16.99 -12.13
CA ILE A 9 -16.22 -17.45 -11.00
C ILE A 9 -14.80 -16.93 -11.11
N ILE A 10 -14.18 -17.04 -12.29
CA ILE A 10 -12.80 -16.55 -12.52
C ILE A 10 -12.73 -15.05 -12.38
N GLU A 11 -13.65 -14.30 -12.97
CA GLU A 11 -13.66 -12.84 -12.89
C GLU A 11 -13.84 -12.36 -11.44
N LYS A 12 -14.72 -13.00 -10.68
CA LYS A 12 -14.89 -12.71 -9.25
C LYS A 12 -13.62 -13.01 -8.44
N ALA A 13 -12.94 -14.13 -8.73
CA ALA A 13 -11.68 -14.47 -8.09
C ALA A 13 -10.59 -13.45 -8.42
N LYS A 14 -10.45 -13.05 -9.69
CA LYS A 14 -9.49 -12.04 -10.12
C LYS A 14 -9.74 -10.67 -9.47
N GLU A 15 -10.99 -10.25 -9.38
CA GLU A 15 -11.36 -9.02 -8.68
C GLU A 15 -10.92 -9.05 -7.22
N ARG A 16 -11.18 -10.15 -6.51
CA ARG A 16 -10.73 -10.34 -5.13
C ARG A 16 -9.21 -10.39 -5.00
N PHE A 17 -8.50 -10.97 -5.98
CA PHE A 17 -7.03 -10.93 -6.03
C PHE A 17 -6.52 -9.50 -6.16
N GLU A 18 -7.10 -8.69 -7.04
CA GLU A 18 -6.72 -7.28 -7.19
C GLU A 18 -7.03 -6.44 -5.94
N GLN A 19 -8.13 -6.71 -5.24
CA GLN A 19 -8.42 -6.09 -3.95
C GLN A 19 -7.35 -6.45 -2.91
N SER A 20 -6.90 -7.70 -2.88
CA SER A 20 -5.81 -8.15 -2.00
C SER A 20 -4.47 -7.49 -2.35
N HIS A 21 -4.15 -7.36 -3.64
CA HIS A 21 -2.95 -6.65 -4.09
C HIS A 21 -3.00 -5.16 -3.71
N SER A 22 -4.14 -4.51 -3.87
CA SER A 22 -4.33 -3.11 -3.48
C SER A 22 -4.21 -2.91 -1.97
N SER A 23 -4.75 -3.84 -1.18
CA SER A 23 -4.60 -3.84 0.27
C SER A 23 -3.14 -3.99 0.69
N LEU A 24 -2.42 -4.94 0.08
CA LEU A 24 -0.99 -5.14 0.31
C LEU A 24 -0.17 -3.89 -0.04
N ALA A 25 -0.47 -3.25 -1.17
CA ALA A 25 0.20 -2.01 -1.57
C ALA A 25 0.03 -0.91 -0.52
N ARG A 26 -1.17 -0.76 0.05
CA ARG A 26 -1.43 0.20 1.12
C ARG A 26 -0.68 -0.14 2.42
N GLU A 27 -0.64 -1.43 2.79
CA GLU A 27 0.12 -1.87 3.96
C GLU A 27 1.62 -1.62 3.78
N PHE A 28 2.19 -1.94 2.61
CA PHE A 28 3.58 -1.65 2.31
C PHE A 28 3.89 -0.15 2.28
N ALA A 29 2.98 0.68 1.78
CA ALA A 29 3.13 2.12 1.80
C ALA A 29 3.18 2.69 3.23
N SER A 30 2.53 2.05 4.20
CA SER A 30 2.58 2.44 5.61
C SER A 30 3.90 2.07 6.30
N ILE A 31 4.66 1.12 5.76
CA ILE A 31 5.97 0.74 6.28
C ILE A 31 7.01 1.74 5.78
N ARG A 32 7.55 2.54 6.69
CA ARG A 32 8.49 3.61 6.37
C ARG A 32 9.87 3.03 6.06
N ALA A 33 10.34 3.23 4.83
CA ALA A 33 11.66 2.77 4.38
C ALA A 33 12.79 3.79 4.59
N GLY A 34 12.60 4.82 5.43
CA GLY A 34 13.57 5.89 5.64
C GLY A 34 13.68 6.88 4.49
N ARG A 35 12.76 6.84 3.53
CA ARG A 35 12.66 7.79 2.42
C ARG A 35 11.60 8.84 2.66
N ALA A 36 11.88 10.06 2.20
CA ALA A 36 10.91 11.13 2.16
C ALA A 36 9.81 10.82 1.13
N ASN A 37 8.56 10.99 1.55
CA ASN A 37 7.39 10.88 0.69
C ASN A 37 6.38 11.95 1.13
N ALA A 38 5.86 12.72 0.18
CA ALA A 38 4.88 13.75 0.45
C ALA A 38 3.62 13.21 1.17
N SER A 39 3.25 11.94 0.94
CA SER A 39 2.12 11.29 1.61
C SER A 39 2.26 11.19 3.14
N LEU A 40 3.46 11.32 3.69
CA LEU A 40 3.68 11.41 5.14
C LEU A 40 2.97 12.60 5.78
N LEU A 41 2.71 13.63 4.99
CA LEU A 41 2.08 14.88 5.42
C LEU A 41 0.58 14.96 5.14
N ASP A 42 -0.01 13.93 4.51
CA ASP A 42 -1.43 13.96 4.08
C ASP A 42 -2.42 14.10 5.24
N ARG A 43 -2.02 13.65 6.43
CA ARG A 43 -2.86 13.73 7.63
C ARG A 43 -2.63 14.97 8.46
N ILE A 44 -1.65 15.80 8.10
CA ILE A 44 -1.34 17.02 8.86
C ILE A 44 -2.41 18.08 8.60
N GLN A 45 -3.04 18.52 9.67
CA GLN A 45 -3.98 19.64 9.68
C GLN A 45 -3.33 20.84 10.35
N VAL A 46 -3.39 21.98 9.71
CA VAL A 46 -2.83 23.24 10.21
C VAL A 46 -3.96 24.19 10.57
N GLU A 47 -3.91 24.79 11.74
CA GLU A 47 -4.82 25.88 12.09
C GLU A 47 -4.43 27.13 11.30
N TYR A 48 -5.26 27.48 10.32
CA TYR A 48 -5.06 28.62 9.44
C TYR A 48 -6.27 29.55 9.51
N TYR A 49 -6.06 30.74 10.03
CA TYR A 49 -7.16 31.73 10.29
C TYR A 49 -8.36 31.14 11.04
N GLY A 50 -8.08 30.32 12.06
CA GLY A 50 -9.11 29.70 12.89
C GLY A 50 -9.83 28.48 12.29
N ALA A 51 -9.39 28.00 11.13
CA ALA A 51 -9.89 26.80 10.47
C ALA A 51 -8.82 25.74 10.31
N MET A 52 -9.13 24.48 10.66
CA MET A 52 -8.24 23.34 10.41
C MET A 52 -8.20 23.04 8.92
N THR A 53 -7.03 23.24 8.31
CA THR A 53 -6.83 23.12 6.86
C THR A 53 -5.73 22.10 6.57
N PRO A 54 -5.93 21.17 5.62
CA PRO A 54 -4.90 20.23 5.21
C PRO A 54 -3.63 20.95 4.74
N LEU A 55 -2.47 20.47 5.16
CA LEU A 55 -1.18 21.09 4.83
C LEU A 55 -0.96 21.20 3.31
N ASN A 56 -1.39 20.22 2.55
CA ASN A 56 -1.27 20.21 1.08
C ASN A 56 -2.08 21.31 0.37
N GLN A 57 -3.03 21.95 1.07
CA GLN A 57 -3.76 23.11 0.56
C GLN A 57 -3.07 24.43 0.88
N LEU A 58 -2.14 24.45 1.84
CA LEU A 58 -1.43 25.64 2.31
C LEU A 58 -0.01 25.77 1.76
N ALA A 59 0.54 24.71 1.24
CA ALA A 59 1.92 24.65 0.80
C ALA A 59 2.13 23.69 -0.36
N SER A 60 3.18 23.97 -1.14
CA SER A 60 3.75 23.01 -2.09
C SER A 60 4.74 22.10 -1.35
N ILE A 61 4.64 20.78 -1.58
CA ILE A 61 5.49 19.79 -0.94
C ILE A 61 6.34 19.13 -2.03
N THR A 62 7.66 19.20 -1.88
CA THR A 62 8.63 18.59 -2.80
C THR A 62 9.62 17.71 -2.06
N VAL A 63 10.26 16.79 -2.78
CA VAL A 63 11.30 15.87 -2.27
C VAL A 63 12.59 16.14 -3.03
N PRO A 64 13.38 17.15 -2.62
CA PRO A 64 14.63 17.51 -3.31
C PRO A 64 15.73 16.45 -3.15
N GLU A 65 15.70 15.69 -2.06
CA GLU A 65 16.65 14.62 -1.74
C GLU A 65 15.91 13.42 -1.14
N ALA A 66 16.55 12.26 -1.14
CA ALA A 66 15.93 11.00 -0.73
C ALA A 66 15.29 11.00 0.67
N ARG A 67 15.80 11.82 1.59
CA ARG A 67 15.33 11.93 2.99
C ARG A 67 14.87 13.31 3.38
N VAL A 68 14.65 14.20 2.43
CA VAL A 68 14.27 15.59 2.69
C VAL A 68 12.91 15.89 2.08
N LEU A 69 11.98 16.33 2.91
CA LEU A 69 10.75 16.97 2.50
C LEU A 69 10.88 18.48 2.61
N LEU A 70 10.57 19.19 1.55
CA LEU A 70 10.57 20.64 1.50
C LEU A 70 9.12 21.12 1.38
N ILE A 71 8.69 21.88 2.38
CA ILE A 71 7.35 22.47 2.45
C ILE A 71 7.49 23.97 2.16
N SER A 72 6.95 24.40 1.03
CA SER A 72 6.97 25.79 0.58
C SER A 72 5.58 26.40 0.76
N PRO A 73 5.32 27.14 1.86
CA PRO A 73 4.01 27.75 2.11
C PRO A 73 3.67 28.78 1.04
N PHE A 74 2.41 28.84 0.63
CA PHE A 74 1.91 29.90 -0.24
C PHE A 74 1.84 31.24 0.48
N ASP A 75 1.59 31.20 1.79
CA ASP A 75 1.64 32.33 2.70
C ASP A 75 2.77 32.12 3.73
N LYS A 76 3.79 32.98 3.66
CA LYS A 76 4.93 32.91 4.60
C LYS A 76 4.53 33.13 6.05
N GLY A 77 3.42 33.82 6.31
CA GLY A 77 2.89 34.01 7.66
C GLY A 77 2.44 32.71 8.32
N SER A 78 2.18 31.66 7.55
CA SER A 78 1.72 30.36 8.06
C SER A 78 2.86 29.43 8.53
N ILE A 79 4.13 29.79 8.35
CA ILE A 79 5.30 28.93 8.69
C ILE A 79 5.25 28.47 10.14
N ALA A 80 4.99 29.37 11.09
CA ALA A 80 4.93 29.02 12.52
C ALA A 80 3.79 28.05 12.84
N ASP A 81 2.65 28.19 12.18
CA ASP A 81 1.50 27.31 12.38
C ASP A 81 1.76 25.93 11.76
N ILE A 82 2.44 25.88 10.60
CA ILE A 82 2.86 24.63 9.96
C ILE A 82 3.88 23.89 10.85
N GLU A 83 4.88 24.58 11.38
CA GLU A 83 5.85 23.96 12.30
C GLU A 83 5.18 23.42 13.55
N ARG A 84 4.24 24.18 14.13
CA ARG A 84 3.49 23.74 15.30
C ARG A 84 2.70 22.46 14.98
N ALA A 85 1.97 22.44 13.89
CA ALA A 85 1.17 21.29 13.48
C ALA A 85 2.05 20.04 13.25
N ILE A 86 3.23 20.19 12.70
CA ILE A 86 4.18 19.08 12.51
C ILE A 86 4.74 18.59 13.85
N ASN A 87 5.11 19.49 14.75
CA ASN A 87 5.62 19.14 16.07
C ASN A 87 4.56 18.44 16.95
N GLU A 88 3.28 18.81 16.81
CA GLU A 88 2.16 18.20 17.53
C GLU A 88 1.69 16.88 16.89
N SER A 89 2.15 16.57 15.69
CA SER A 89 1.82 15.35 14.98
C SER A 89 2.62 14.14 15.50
N ASP A 90 2.17 12.95 15.13
CA ASP A 90 2.82 11.67 15.44
C ASP A 90 4.01 11.33 14.53
N LEU A 91 4.45 12.26 13.67
CA LEU A 91 5.58 12.04 12.76
C LEU A 91 6.91 11.86 13.51
N GLY A 92 7.08 12.49 14.66
CA GLY A 92 8.30 12.40 15.45
C GLY A 92 9.53 13.02 14.77
N ILE A 93 9.33 13.98 13.85
CA ILE A 93 10.38 14.68 13.10
C ILE A 93 10.28 16.16 13.42
N ASN A 94 11.41 16.75 13.82
CA ASN A 94 11.46 18.16 14.10
C ASN A 94 11.62 18.97 12.80
N PRO A 95 10.73 19.93 12.52
CA PRO A 95 10.87 20.80 11.37
C PRO A 95 11.96 21.85 11.60
N ALA A 96 12.60 22.27 10.52
CA ALA A 96 13.49 23.41 10.48
C ALA A 96 13.03 24.39 9.40
N ASN A 97 13.05 25.70 9.65
CA ASN A 97 12.70 26.71 8.66
C ASN A 97 13.85 27.70 8.43
N ASP A 98 13.87 28.31 7.26
CA ASP A 98 14.78 29.38 6.87
C ASP A 98 14.07 30.74 6.71
N GLY A 99 12.83 30.84 7.16
CA GLY A 99 11.95 32.00 6.99
C GLY A 99 11.14 32.00 5.68
N SER A 100 11.40 31.08 4.79
CA SER A 100 10.69 30.93 3.49
C SER A 100 10.10 29.56 3.28
N VAL A 101 10.79 28.51 3.72
CA VAL A 101 10.37 27.10 3.59
C VAL A 101 10.60 26.35 4.88
N VAL A 102 9.85 25.28 5.06
CA VAL A 102 10.02 24.33 6.17
C VAL A 102 10.64 23.04 5.60
N ARG A 103 11.72 22.62 6.23
CA ARG A 103 12.48 21.41 5.85
C ARG A 103 12.28 20.33 6.88
N LEU A 104 11.93 19.12 6.42
CA LEU A 104 11.88 17.92 7.24
C LEU A 104 12.95 16.95 6.76
N VAL A 105 13.85 16.55 7.67
CA VAL A 105 14.85 15.52 7.40
C VAL A 105 14.39 14.21 8.02
N ILE A 106 14.10 13.22 7.18
CA ILE A 106 13.71 11.88 7.63
C ILE A 106 14.95 11.18 8.18
N PRO A 107 14.93 10.67 9.43
CA PRO A 107 16.06 9.93 9.99
C PRO A 107 16.41 8.71 9.16
N ALA A 108 17.72 8.43 9.00
CA ALA A 108 18.16 7.18 8.39
C ALA A 108 17.74 5.99 9.26
N LEU A 109 17.37 4.89 8.61
CA LEU A 109 17.12 3.63 9.31
C LEU A 109 18.42 3.07 9.87
N THR A 110 18.40 2.62 11.14
CA THR A 110 19.48 1.81 11.69
C THR A 110 19.46 0.42 11.06
N GLU A 111 20.57 -0.31 11.12
CA GLU A 111 20.64 -1.69 10.63
C GLU A 111 19.64 -2.59 11.35
N GLU A 112 19.48 -2.40 12.67
CA GLU A 112 18.51 -3.14 13.48
C GLU A 112 17.06 -2.86 13.03
N THR A 113 16.69 -1.60 12.86
CA THR A 113 15.37 -1.21 12.38
C THR A 113 15.10 -1.74 10.97
N ARG A 114 16.09 -1.75 10.08
CA ARG A 114 15.97 -2.37 8.76
C ARG A 114 15.65 -3.86 8.83
N LYS A 115 16.32 -4.59 9.72
CA LYS A 115 16.07 -6.03 9.92
C LYS A 115 14.66 -6.29 10.46
N GLU A 116 14.19 -5.47 11.38
CA GLU A 116 12.82 -5.55 11.90
C GLU A 116 11.78 -5.28 10.83
N LEU A 117 11.95 -4.19 10.06
CA LEU A 117 11.06 -3.86 8.96
C LEU A 117 11.06 -4.92 7.85
N ALA A 118 12.21 -5.52 7.55
CA ALA A 118 12.28 -6.61 6.58
C ALA A 118 11.49 -7.85 7.04
N LYS A 119 11.52 -8.17 8.33
CA LYS A 119 10.67 -9.24 8.90
C LYS A 119 9.18 -8.89 8.80
N GLU A 120 8.83 -7.64 9.08
CA GLU A 120 7.45 -7.17 8.96
C GLU A 120 6.95 -7.25 7.51
N VAL A 121 7.74 -6.80 6.55
CA VAL A 121 7.43 -6.90 5.11
C VAL A 121 7.17 -8.35 4.69
N LYS A 122 8.03 -9.28 5.11
CA LYS A 122 7.83 -10.72 4.83
C LYS A 122 6.55 -11.26 5.44
N LYS A 123 6.27 -10.90 6.69
CA LYS A 123 5.04 -11.32 7.39
C LYS A 123 3.78 -10.80 6.68
N VAL A 124 3.77 -9.54 6.31
CA VAL A 124 2.66 -8.92 5.57
C VAL A 124 2.47 -9.59 4.21
N GLY A 125 3.55 -9.88 3.48
CA GLY A 125 3.52 -10.62 2.22
C GLY A 125 2.95 -12.04 2.39
N GLU A 126 3.36 -12.79 3.40
CA GLU A 126 2.81 -14.13 3.69
C GLU A 126 1.32 -14.08 4.04
N ASN A 127 0.88 -13.09 4.82
CA ASN A 127 -0.54 -12.90 5.12
C ASN A 127 -1.36 -12.62 3.85
N ALA A 128 -0.83 -11.84 2.93
CA ALA A 128 -1.46 -11.60 1.63
C ALA A 128 -1.59 -12.90 0.82
N LYS A 129 -0.58 -13.76 0.81
CA LYS A 129 -0.64 -15.08 0.14
C LYS A 129 -1.70 -15.99 0.78
N ILE A 130 -1.87 -15.96 2.09
CA ILE A 130 -2.95 -16.69 2.78
C ILE A 130 -4.31 -16.21 2.27
N ALA A 131 -4.52 -14.91 2.12
CA ALA A 131 -5.75 -14.35 1.55
C ALA A 131 -5.99 -14.85 0.12
N ILE A 132 -4.95 -14.88 -0.72
CA ILE A 132 -5.04 -15.42 -2.09
C ILE A 132 -5.44 -16.91 -2.07
N ARG A 133 -4.85 -17.72 -1.21
CA ARG A 133 -5.21 -19.15 -1.08
C ARG A 133 -6.65 -19.34 -0.62
N ASN A 134 -7.16 -18.50 0.26
CA ASN A 134 -8.56 -18.52 0.67
C ASN A 134 -9.50 -18.19 -0.48
N ILE A 135 -9.18 -17.19 -1.29
CA ILE A 135 -9.96 -16.85 -2.49
C ILE A 135 -9.96 -18.01 -3.48
N ARG A 136 -8.81 -18.65 -3.71
CA ARG A 136 -8.71 -19.86 -4.53
C ARG A 136 -9.64 -20.96 -4.04
N ARG A 137 -9.61 -21.25 -2.75
CA ARG A 137 -10.47 -22.28 -2.14
C ARG A 137 -11.94 -21.99 -2.38
N ASP A 138 -12.38 -20.76 -2.12
CA ASP A 138 -13.75 -20.33 -2.33
C ASP A 138 -14.17 -20.51 -3.80
N ALA A 139 -13.30 -20.15 -4.75
CA ALA A 139 -13.55 -20.32 -6.18
C ALA A 139 -13.64 -21.80 -6.60
N MET A 140 -12.76 -22.67 -6.05
CA MET A 140 -12.79 -24.11 -6.29
C MET A 140 -14.06 -24.77 -5.74
N ASP A 141 -14.48 -24.35 -4.55
CA ASP A 141 -15.70 -24.87 -3.91
C ASP A 141 -16.94 -24.46 -4.70
N GLU A 142 -17.00 -23.22 -5.19
CA GLU A 142 -18.09 -22.76 -6.05
C GLU A 142 -18.13 -23.52 -7.38
N ALA A 143 -16.98 -23.76 -8.01
CA ALA A 143 -16.87 -24.54 -9.23
C ALA A 143 -17.38 -25.97 -9.06
N LYS A 144 -16.99 -26.65 -7.98
CA LYS A 144 -17.47 -28.00 -7.64
C LYS A 144 -18.96 -28.04 -7.34
N LYS A 145 -19.51 -27.01 -6.71
CA LYS A 145 -20.94 -26.87 -6.46
C LYS A 145 -21.70 -26.78 -7.77
N GLN A 146 -21.26 -25.97 -8.72
CA GLN A 146 -21.89 -25.84 -10.04
C GLN A 146 -21.89 -27.17 -10.82
N GLU A 147 -20.82 -27.97 -10.69
CA GLU A 147 -20.77 -29.30 -11.31
C GLU A 147 -21.78 -30.26 -10.66
N LYS A 148 -21.88 -30.28 -9.33
CA LYS A 148 -22.88 -31.11 -8.62
C LYS A 148 -24.31 -30.71 -8.96
N GLU A 149 -24.57 -29.44 -9.16
CA GLU A 149 -25.90 -28.93 -9.58
C GLU A 149 -26.14 -29.11 -11.08
N LYS A 150 -25.18 -29.72 -11.80
CA LYS A 150 -25.21 -29.97 -13.26
C LYS A 150 -25.29 -28.69 -14.09
N GLU A 151 -24.85 -27.60 -13.55
CA GLU A 151 -24.72 -26.31 -14.27
C GLU A 151 -23.52 -26.31 -15.22
N ILE A 152 -22.46 -27.05 -14.87
CA ILE A 152 -21.28 -27.30 -15.73
C ILE A 152 -20.98 -28.80 -15.77
N THR A 153 -20.27 -29.24 -16.82
CA THR A 153 -19.82 -30.62 -16.99
C THR A 153 -18.52 -30.88 -16.20
N GLU A 154 -18.19 -32.17 -15.99
CA GLU A 154 -16.91 -32.55 -15.37
C GLU A 154 -15.69 -32.03 -16.14
N ASP A 155 -15.74 -32.05 -17.47
CA ASP A 155 -14.63 -31.51 -18.29
C ASP A 155 -14.50 -29.99 -18.16
N GLN A 156 -15.63 -29.28 -18.07
CA GLN A 156 -15.66 -27.84 -17.80
C GLN A 156 -15.13 -27.53 -16.40
N LEU A 157 -15.44 -28.34 -15.39
CA LEU A 157 -14.89 -28.23 -14.04
C LEU A 157 -13.37 -28.34 -14.08
N LYS A 158 -12.82 -29.36 -14.75
CA LYS A 158 -11.36 -29.56 -14.87
C LYS A 158 -10.67 -28.36 -15.52
N THR A 159 -11.28 -27.79 -16.55
CA THR A 159 -10.75 -26.59 -17.22
C THR A 159 -10.78 -25.38 -16.28
N LEU A 160 -11.91 -25.19 -15.60
CA LEU A 160 -12.10 -24.09 -14.64
C LEU A 160 -11.13 -24.19 -13.47
N GLU A 161 -10.90 -25.38 -12.92
CA GLU A 161 -9.91 -25.61 -11.86
C GLU A 161 -8.48 -25.23 -12.31
N LYS A 162 -8.10 -25.57 -13.55
CA LYS A 162 -6.80 -25.16 -14.12
C LYS A 162 -6.69 -23.64 -14.25
N ASP A 163 -7.75 -23.00 -14.71
CA ASP A 163 -7.77 -21.55 -14.90
C ASP A 163 -7.72 -20.81 -13.54
N ILE A 164 -8.44 -21.30 -12.54
CA ILE A 164 -8.38 -20.80 -11.16
C ILE A 164 -6.95 -20.97 -10.60
N GLN A 165 -6.34 -22.13 -10.81
CA GLN A 165 -4.97 -22.38 -10.34
C GLN A 165 -3.97 -21.45 -11.00
N LYS A 166 -4.08 -21.26 -12.31
CA LYS A 166 -3.20 -20.33 -13.04
C LYS A 166 -3.36 -18.88 -12.55
N ALA A 167 -4.59 -18.41 -12.39
CA ALA A 167 -4.86 -17.07 -11.86
C ALA A 167 -4.31 -16.90 -10.44
N THR A 168 -4.40 -17.95 -9.61
CA THR A 168 -3.82 -17.97 -8.26
C THR A 168 -2.30 -17.87 -8.29
N ASP A 169 -1.66 -18.66 -9.15
CA ASP A 169 -0.19 -18.65 -9.28
C ASP A 169 0.31 -17.28 -9.73
N ASP A 170 -0.37 -16.64 -10.66
CA ASP A 170 -0.04 -15.28 -11.13
C ASP A 170 -0.24 -14.25 -10.00
N ALA A 171 -1.31 -14.39 -9.20
CA ALA A 171 -1.56 -13.53 -8.06
C ALA A 171 -0.49 -13.66 -6.96
N VAL A 172 -0.03 -14.89 -6.69
CA VAL A 172 1.07 -15.15 -5.73
C VAL A 172 2.38 -14.57 -6.24
N LYS A 173 2.71 -14.74 -7.51
CA LYS A 173 3.91 -14.14 -8.12
C LYS A 173 3.91 -12.62 -8.00
N LYS A 174 2.77 -11.98 -8.18
CA LYS A 174 2.64 -10.52 -8.00
C LYS A 174 2.94 -10.11 -6.56
N ILE A 175 2.45 -10.86 -5.57
CA ILE A 175 2.77 -10.61 -4.15
C ILE A 175 4.27 -10.79 -3.88
N ASP A 176 4.88 -11.83 -4.41
CA ASP A 176 6.32 -12.06 -4.26
C ASP A 176 7.14 -10.91 -4.86
N SER A 177 6.74 -10.42 -6.03
CA SER A 177 7.37 -9.26 -6.67
C SER A 177 7.22 -7.99 -5.82
N MET A 178 6.02 -7.69 -5.35
CA MET A 178 5.76 -6.53 -4.49
C MET A 178 6.58 -6.59 -3.19
N THR A 179 6.69 -7.78 -2.59
CA THR A 179 7.46 -8.02 -1.38
C THR A 179 8.96 -7.81 -1.63
N ALA A 180 9.49 -8.35 -2.71
CA ALA A 180 10.89 -8.20 -3.09
C ALA A 180 11.25 -6.73 -3.40
N GLU A 181 10.37 -5.99 -4.07
CA GLU A 181 10.55 -4.57 -4.33
C GLU A 181 10.60 -3.77 -3.03
N LYS A 182 9.72 -4.05 -2.07
CA LYS A 182 9.71 -3.38 -0.77
C LYS A 182 10.95 -3.73 0.06
N GLU A 183 11.39 -4.97 0.06
CA GLU A 183 12.65 -5.37 0.71
C GLU A 183 13.85 -4.63 0.10
N LYS A 184 13.90 -4.52 -1.22
CA LYS A 184 14.95 -3.78 -1.93
C LYS A 184 14.93 -2.29 -1.54
N GLU A 185 13.76 -1.68 -1.45
CA GLU A 185 13.60 -0.31 -1.01
C GLU A 185 14.21 -0.09 0.38
N LEU A 186 14.02 -1.02 1.33
CA LEU A 186 14.60 -0.98 2.67
C LEU A 186 16.14 -1.06 2.65
N LEU A 187 16.73 -1.74 1.66
CA LEU A 187 18.18 -1.94 1.56
C LEU A 187 18.92 -0.81 0.86
N THR A 188 18.22 -0.01 0.05
CA THR A 188 18.83 1.03 -0.81
C THR A 188 18.85 2.43 -0.22
N VAL A 189 18.52 2.60 1.06
CA VAL A 189 18.47 3.92 1.76
C VAL A 189 19.66 4.10 2.67
#